data_aba339a1e278cfba595ec84b136affd4
#
_entry.id   aba339a1e278cfba595ec84b136affd4
#
_cell.length_a   1.000
_cell.length_b   1.000
_cell.length_c   1.000
_cell.angle_alpha   90.00
_cell.angle_beta   90.00
_cell.angle_gamma   90.00
#
_symmetry.space_group_name_H-M   'P 1'
#
loop_
_entity.id
_entity.type
_entity.pdbx_description
1 polymer ?
#
loop_
_entity_poly.entity_id
_entity_poly.type
_entity_poly.pdbx_seq_one_letter_code
_entity_poly.pdbx_strand_id
1 'polypeptide(L)'
;MTDTQNETDDRTADAAVAGDVSDGDTDLLVQEGDIAGDYLERLLDIADVDGDIDMDVEGNGSTARAVVAIVGEGLDALVGPNGQTLEALQELTRLAVVQQTGVRSRLMLDIGGYRARRKVELTEIGSRAAQRALEERQPVKLAPMTPFERKVVHDAVAAVEGVTSESEGVEPERRVVVVPE
;
A
#
# COMPACT_ATOMS: atom_id res chain seq x y z
N MET A 1 38.36 -26.25 -52.53
CA MET A 1 38.60 -24.81 -52.55
C MET A 1 37.24 -24.18 -52.73
N THR A 2 36.69 -23.70 -51.69
CA THR A 2 35.98 -22.46 -51.49
C THR A 2 35.24 -22.53 -50.16
N ASP A 3 35.79 -21.77 -49.26
CA ASP A 3 35.31 -21.48 -47.93
C ASP A 3 34.03 -20.63 -48.05
N THR A 4 33.01 -20.96 -47.30
CA THR A 4 31.89 -20.02 -47.10
C THR A 4 31.56 -20.04 -45.62
N GLN A 5 32.05 -19.02 -44.96
CA GLN A 5 31.71 -18.67 -43.61
C GLN A 5 30.23 -18.33 -43.52
N ASN A 6 29.52 -18.99 -42.60
CA ASN A 6 28.17 -18.65 -42.22
C ASN A 6 28.22 -17.98 -40.83
N GLU A 7 28.16 -16.66 -40.81
CA GLU A 7 27.95 -15.87 -39.60
C GLU A 7 26.46 -15.99 -39.20
N THR A 8 26.21 -16.74 -38.14
CA THR A 8 24.91 -16.72 -37.45
C THR A 8 24.92 -15.58 -36.45
N ASP A 9 24.19 -14.55 -36.83
CA ASP A 9 23.82 -13.38 -35.97
C ASP A 9 22.89 -13.86 -34.86
N ASP A 10 23.43 -14.05 -33.65
CA ASP A 10 22.71 -14.40 -32.44
C ASP A 10 22.16 -13.12 -31.80
N ARG A 11 20.99 -12.66 -32.27
CA ARG A 11 20.17 -11.67 -31.60
C ARG A 11 19.28 -12.35 -30.60
N THR A 12 19.78 -12.53 -29.40
CA THR A 12 18.95 -12.78 -28.21
C THR A 12 18.06 -11.58 -27.97
N ALA A 13 16.81 -11.69 -28.44
CA ALA A 13 15.74 -10.79 -28.04
C ALA A 13 15.42 -11.05 -26.57
N ASP A 14 15.77 -10.10 -25.71
CA ASP A 14 15.28 -9.99 -24.35
C ASP A 14 13.79 -9.70 -24.39
N ALA A 15 13.00 -10.77 -24.40
CA ALA A 15 11.55 -10.67 -24.26
C ALA A 15 11.24 -10.50 -22.77
N ALA A 16 11.01 -9.26 -22.36
CA ALA A 16 10.37 -8.94 -21.10
C ALA A 16 9.04 -9.73 -21.01
N VAL A 17 9.01 -10.73 -20.16
CA VAL A 17 7.79 -11.47 -19.82
C VAL A 17 6.91 -10.52 -19.01
N ALA A 18 6.05 -9.76 -19.72
CA ALA A 18 4.88 -9.17 -19.11
C ALA A 18 3.99 -10.34 -18.69
N GLY A 19 3.93 -10.62 -17.40
CA GLY A 19 3.02 -11.63 -16.86
C GLY A 19 1.59 -11.18 -17.12
N ASP A 20 0.97 -11.81 -18.11
CA ASP A 20 -0.42 -11.65 -18.46
C ASP A 20 -1.25 -12.17 -17.27
N VAL A 21 -2.12 -11.32 -16.72
CA VAL A 21 -3.12 -11.74 -15.71
C VAL A 21 -4.08 -12.65 -16.47
N SER A 22 -4.28 -13.88 -16.00
CA SER A 22 -5.24 -14.77 -16.66
C SER A 22 -6.65 -14.16 -16.58
N ASP A 23 -7.48 -14.36 -17.60
CA ASP A 23 -8.88 -13.87 -17.60
C ASP A 23 -9.62 -14.26 -16.30
N GLY A 24 -9.38 -15.46 -15.78
CA GLY A 24 -9.99 -15.93 -14.54
C GLY A 24 -9.52 -15.21 -13.26
N ASP A 25 -8.28 -14.70 -13.23
CA ASP A 25 -7.78 -13.90 -12.11
C ASP A 25 -8.39 -12.49 -12.14
N THR A 26 -8.59 -11.92 -13.32
CA THR A 26 -9.24 -10.62 -13.50
C THR A 26 -10.70 -10.69 -13.09
N ASP A 27 -11.43 -11.72 -13.51
CA ASP A 27 -12.83 -11.94 -13.13
C ASP A 27 -13.00 -12.05 -11.61
N LEU A 28 -12.07 -12.74 -10.92
CA LEU A 28 -12.09 -12.85 -9.46
C LEU A 28 -11.87 -11.48 -8.79
N LEU A 29 -10.93 -10.66 -9.29
CA LEU A 29 -10.68 -9.33 -8.74
C LEU A 29 -11.84 -8.37 -8.94
N VAL A 30 -12.53 -8.44 -10.09
CA VAL A 30 -13.77 -7.69 -10.34
C VAL A 30 -14.85 -8.13 -9.34
N GLN A 31 -15.05 -9.44 -9.18
CA GLN A 31 -16.00 -9.98 -8.21
C GLN A 31 -15.67 -9.56 -6.77
N GLU A 32 -14.39 -9.54 -6.38
CA GLU A 32 -13.96 -9.04 -5.08
C GLU A 32 -14.34 -7.56 -4.89
N GLY A 33 -14.16 -6.74 -5.94
CA GLY A 33 -14.56 -5.34 -5.95
C GLY A 33 -16.07 -5.15 -5.77
N ASP A 34 -16.88 -5.87 -6.54
CA ASP A 34 -18.35 -5.81 -6.47
C ASP A 34 -18.87 -6.18 -5.07
N ILE A 35 -18.37 -7.28 -4.50
CA ILE A 35 -18.75 -7.72 -3.14
C ILE A 35 -18.36 -6.68 -2.09
N ALA A 36 -17.16 -6.10 -2.25
CA ALA A 36 -16.69 -5.07 -1.34
C ALA A 36 -17.51 -3.79 -1.45
N GLY A 37 -17.85 -3.38 -2.68
CA GLY A 37 -18.73 -2.24 -2.95
C GLY A 37 -20.09 -2.41 -2.29
N ASP A 38 -20.78 -3.52 -2.54
CA ASP A 38 -22.06 -3.85 -1.92
C ASP A 38 -22.03 -3.82 -0.39
N TYR A 39 -20.93 -4.33 0.19
CA TYR A 39 -20.73 -4.32 1.64
C TYR A 39 -20.56 -2.89 2.18
N LEU A 40 -19.75 -2.07 1.51
CA LEU A 40 -19.45 -0.70 1.92
C LEU A 40 -20.63 0.22 1.70
N GLU A 41 -21.40 0.10 0.61
CA GLU A 41 -22.64 0.85 0.39
C GLU A 41 -23.60 0.66 1.54
N ARG A 42 -23.86 -0.59 1.94
CA ARG A 42 -24.72 -0.88 3.10
C ARG A 42 -24.18 -0.31 4.41
N LEU A 43 -22.86 -0.29 4.56
CA LEU A 43 -22.23 0.30 5.74
C LEU A 43 -22.40 1.80 5.77
N LEU A 44 -22.23 2.49 4.63
CA LEU A 44 -22.46 3.93 4.49
C LEU A 44 -23.93 4.30 4.80
N ASP A 45 -24.88 3.53 4.26
CA ASP A 45 -26.31 3.69 4.54
C ASP A 45 -26.63 3.57 6.04
N ILE A 46 -26.08 2.56 6.73
CA ILE A 46 -26.31 2.34 8.17
C ILE A 46 -25.64 3.44 9.00
N ALA A 47 -24.50 3.94 8.56
CA ALA A 47 -23.76 4.99 9.26
C ALA A 47 -24.30 6.40 8.97
N ASP A 48 -25.28 6.55 8.05
CA ASP A 48 -25.80 7.83 7.57
C ASP A 48 -24.68 8.76 7.07
N VAL A 49 -23.78 8.21 6.25
CA VAL A 49 -22.63 8.89 5.66
C VAL A 49 -22.76 8.89 4.15
N ASP A 50 -22.69 10.07 3.55
CA ASP A 50 -22.70 10.23 2.10
C ASP A 50 -21.30 9.96 1.53
N GLY A 51 -21.22 9.11 0.50
CA GLY A 51 -19.98 8.80 -0.21
C GLY A 51 -20.23 7.95 -1.43
N ASP A 52 -19.42 8.16 -2.46
CA ASP A 52 -19.41 7.36 -3.66
C ASP A 52 -18.33 6.27 -3.55
N ILE A 53 -18.53 5.14 -4.19
CA ILE A 53 -17.57 4.03 -4.18
C ILE A 53 -16.96 3.88 -5.57
N ASP A 54 -15.66 4.06 -5.65
CA ASP A 54 -14.86 3.80 -6.85
C ASP A 54 -14.15 2.46 -6.71
N MET A 55 -14.12 1.67 -7.78
CA MET A 55 -13.47 0.37 -7.83
C MET A 55 -12.46 0.32 -8.97
N ASP A 56 -11.28 -0.25 -8.71
CA ASP A 56 -10.21 -0.42 -9.68
C ASP A 56 -9.40 -1.68 -9.39
N VAL A 57 -8.53 -2.08 -10.31
CA VAL A 57 -7.58 -3.17 -10.15
C VAL A 57 -6.17 -2.63 -10.31
N GLU A 58 -5.36 -2.72 -9.27
CA GLU A 58 -3.96 -2.32 -9.28
C GLU A 58 -3.01 -3.51 -9.34
N GLY A 59 -1.86 -3.29 -9.97
CA GLY A 59 -0.79 -4.29 -10.10
C GLY A 59 -0.98 -5.22 -11.29
N ASN A 60 -0.05 -6.17 -11.44
CA ASN A 60 -0.05 -7.13 -12.54
C ASN A 60 0.29 -8.53 -12.03
N GLY A 61 -0.27 -9.55 -12.66
CA GLY A 61 -0.02 -10.95 -12.33
C GLY A 61 -0.24 -11.23 -10.82
N SER A 62 0.73 -11.85 -10.18
CA SER A 62 0.64 -12.21 -8.75
C SER A 62 0.54 -11.03 -7.77
N THR A 63 0.79 -9.81 -8.23
CA THR A 63 0.66 -8.59 -7.43
C THR A 63 -0.68 -7.87 -7.62
N ALA A 64 -1.50 -8.30 -8.59
CA ALA A 64 -2.80 -7.73 -8.88
C ALA A 64 -3.72 -7.85 -7.65
N ARG A 65 -4.51 -6.79 -7.41
CA ARG A 65 -5.46 -6.72 -6.30
C ARG A 65 -6.60 -5.77 -6.64
N ALA A 66 -7.77 -6.04 -6.11
CA ALA A 66 -8.87 -5.10 -6.14
C ALA A 66 -8.56 -3.89 -5.22
N VAL A 67 -8.88 -2.71 -5.68
CA VAL A 67 -8.78 -1.45 -4.92
C VAL A 67 -10.16 -0.83 -4.89
N VAL A 68 -10.64 -0.52 -3.69
CA VAL A 68 -11.92 0.14 -3.49
C VAL A 68 -11.67 1.44 -2.74
N ALA A 69 -12.22 2.53 -3.23
CA ALA A 69 -12.09 3.83 -2.60
C ALA A 69 -13.47 4.40 -2.27
N ILE A 70 -13.62 4.91 -1.04
CA ILE A 70 -14.78 5.73 -0.68
C ILE A 70 -14.38 7.18 -0.88
N VAL A 71 -15.10 7.90 -1.74
CA VAL A 71 -14.88 9.31 -2.05
C VAL A 71 -16.08 10.15 -1.61
N GLY A 72 -15.85 11.31 -1.05
CA GLY A 72 -16.91 12.18 -0.51
C GLY A 72 -16.38 13.17 0.52
N GLU A 73 -17.29 13.88 1.16
CA GLU A 73 -16.98 14.82 2.23
C GLU A 73 -17.37 14.21 3.61
N GLY A 74 -16.71 14.66 4.67
CA GLY A 74 -17.07 14.24 6.03
C GLY A 74 -16.67 12.81 6.42
N LEU A 75 -15.77 12.16 5.65
CA LEU A 75 -15.36 10.78 5.84
C LEU A 75 -14.37 10.55 6.99
N ASP A 76 -13.99 11.58 7.74
CA ASP A 76 -12.94 11.51 8.78
C ASP A 76 -13.24 10.47 9.86
N ALA A 77 -14.52 10.27 10.21
CA ALA A 77 -14.92 9.28 11.19
C ALA A 77 -14.63 7.84 10.72
N LEU A 78 -14.73 7.58 9.41
CA LEU A 78 -14.43 6.28 8.80
C LEU A 78 -12.92 6.05 8.66
N VAL A 79 -12.13 7.10 8.60
CA VAL A 79 -10.66 7.01 8.66
C VAL A 79 -10.20 6.77 10.09
N GLY A 80 -10.72 7.52 11.03
CA GLY A 80 -10.38 7.47 12.45
C GLY A 80 -8.97 7.96 12.78
N PRO A 81 -8.57 7.92 14.06
CA PRO A 81 -7.24 8.35 14.49
C PRO A 81 -6.14 7.53 13.82
N ASN A 82 -5.22 8.20 13.13
CA ASN A 82 -4.11 7.55 12.42
C ASN A 82 -4.53 6.42 11.44
N GLY A 83 -5.75 6.48 10.89
CA GLY A 83 -6.25 5.45 9.96
C GLY A 83 -6.69 4.14 10.61
N GLN A 84 -6.85 4.07 11.93
CA GLN A 84 -7.22 2.85 12.63
C GLN A 84 -8.59 2.33 12.24
N THR A 85 -9.59 3.22 12.08
CA THR A 85 -10.93 2.83 11.62
C THR A 85 -10.89 2.30 10.20
N LEU A 86 -10.16 2.97 9.31
CA LEU A 86 -9.94 2.53 7.92
C LEU A 86 -9.30 1.13 7.86
N GLU A 87 -8.29 0.85 8.68
CA GLU A 87 -7.67 -0.48 8.73
C GLU A 87 -8.65 -1.55 9.22
N ALA A 88 -9.45 -1.26 10.24
CA ALA A 88 -10.48 -2.16 10.73
C ALA A 88 -11.58 -2.42 9.67
N LEU A 89 -12.03 -1.37 8.99
CA LEU A 89 -13.00 -1.48 7.89
C LEU A 89 -12.44 -2.30 6.73
N GLN A 90 -11.18 -2.12 6.37
CA GLN A 90 -10.53 -2.92 5.34
C GLN A 90 -10.54 -4.43 5.71
N GLU A 91 -10.21 -4.77 6.95
CA GLU A 91 -10.26 -6.18 7.38
C GLU A 91 -11.68 -6.75 7.37
N LEU A 92 -12.68 -5.98 7.80
CA LEU A 92 -14.09 -6.38 7.72
C LEU A 92 -14.55 -6.58 6.28
N THR A 93 -14.17 -5.67 5.37
CA THR A 93 -14.47 -5.78 3.94
C THR A 93 -13.83 -7.04 3.33
N ARG A 94 -12.56 -7.31 3.66
CA ARG A 94 -11.88 -8.55 3.24
C ARG A 94 -12.57 -9.80 3.75
N LEU A 95 -13.05 -9.79 4.99
CA LEU A 95 -13.81 -10.91 5.55
C LEU A 95 -15.14 -11.11 4.82
N ALA A 96 -15.85 -10.04 4.46
CA ALA A 96 -17.08 -10.13 3.66
C ALA A 96 -16.79 -10.76 2.28
N VAL A 97 -15.72 -10.37 1.62
CA VAL A 97 -15.27 -10.95 0.35
C VAL A 97 -14.94 -12.45 0.52
N VAL A 98 -14.13 -12.80 1.51
CA VAL A 98 -13.78 -14.22 1.79
C VAL A 98 -15.00 -15.07 2.07
N GLN A 99 -15.99 -14.54 2.77
CA GLN A 99 -17.22 -15.25 3.09
C GLN A 99 -18.00 -15.65 1.83
N GLN A 100 -17.94 -14.85 0.78
CA GLN A 100 -18.67 -15.10 -0.47
C GLN A 100 -17.82 -15.86 -1.50
N THR A 101 -16.54 -15.56 -1.62
CA THR A 101 -15.64 -16.17 -2.62
C THR A 101 -14.96 -17.43 -2.13
N GLY A 102 -14.81 -17.62 -0.83
CA GLY A 102 -14.02 -18.71 -0.22
C GLY A 102 -12.50 -18.50 -0.38
N VAL A 103 -12.05 -17.42 -1.01
CA VAL A 103 -10.64 -17.13 -1.31
C VAL A 103 -10.16 -15.94 -0.48
N ARG A 104 -8.93 -16.03 0.04
CA ARG A 104 -8.32 -14.92 0.80
C ARG A 104 -8.08 -13.73 -0.11
N SER A 105 -8.76 -12.62 0.16
CA SER A 105 -8.63 -11.38 -0.58
C SER A 105 -7.43 -10.53 -0.11
N ARG A 106 -6.78 -9.88 -1.05
CA ARG A 106 -5.75 -8.85 -0.82
C ARG A 106 -6.25 -7.44 -1.15
N LEU A 107 -7.58 -7.29 -1.21
CA LEU A 107 -8.25 -6.03 -1.47
C LEU A 107 -7.64 -4.89 -0.64
N MET A 108 -7.48 -3.74 -1.25
CA MET A 108 -7.08 -2.49 -0.60
C MET A 108 -8.27 -1.55 -0.53
N LEU A 109 -8.54 -1.03 0.66
CA LEU A 109 -9.52 0.03 0.88
C LEU A 109 -8.79 1.36 1.10
N ASP A 110 -9.24 2.42 0.45
CA ASP A 110 -8.88 3.80 0.78
C ASP A 110 -10.15 4.62 1.08
N ILE A 111 -10.01 5.66 1.88
CA ILE A 111 -11.13 6.55 2.24
C ILE A 111 -10.65 7.99 2.10
N GLY A 112 -11.30 8.73 1.18
CA GLY A 112 -11.01 10.13 0.92
C GLY A 112 -9.57 10.43 0.54
N GLY A 113 -8.81 9.48 -0.05
CA GLY A 113 -7.41 9.67 -0.41
C GLY A 113 -6.47 9.72 0.81
N TYR A 114 -6.87 9.17 1.96
CA TYR A 114 -6.10 9.22 3.21
C TYR A 114 -4.71 8.65 3.05
N ARG A 115 -4.57 7.48 2.39
CA ARG A 115 -3.28 6.80 2.28
C ARG A 115 -2.25 7.61 1.52
N ALA A 116 -2.66 8.30 0.45
CA ALA A 116 -1.77 9.17 -0.32
C ALA A 116 -1.30 10.38 0.50
N ARG A 117 -2.24 11.07 1.17
CA ARG A 117 -1.90 12.20 2.06
C ARG A 117 -1.00 11.77 3.20
N ARG A 118 -1.33 10.65 3.85
CA ARG A 118 -0.53 10.14 4.97
C ARG A 118 0.88 9.74 4.57
N LYS A 119 1.05 9.19 3.37
CA LYS A 119 2.37 8.88 2.81
C LYS A 119 3.23 10.13 2.67
N VAL A 120 2.67 11.24 2.17
CA VAL A 120 3.40 12.52 2.06
C VAL A 120 3.82 13.02 3.44
N GLU A 121 2.90 13.06 4.41
CA GLU A 121 3.20 13.46 5.80
C GLU A 121 4.32 12.62 6.42
N LEU A 122 4.25 11.30 6.27
CA LEU A 122 5.25 10.38 6.82
C LEU A 122 6.62 10.54 6.16
N THR A 123 6.63 10.81 4.86
CA THR A 123 7.87 11.11 4.13
C THR A 123 8.53 12.38 4.68
N GLU A 124 7.75 13.42 4.93
CA GLU A 124 8.24 14.66 5.55
C GLU A 124 8.73 14.44 6.99
N ILE A 125 7.99 13.64 7.78
CA ILE A 125 8.39 13.27 9.15
C ILE A 125 9.74 12.54 9.13
N GLY A 126 9.90 11.55 8.24
CA GLY A 126 11.15 10.79 8.09
C GLY A 126 12.32 11.69 7.69
N SER A 127 12.13 12.55 6.70
CA SER A 127 13.17 13.47 6.22
C SER A 127 13.59 14.48 7.30
N ARG A 128 12.62 15.05 8.04
CA ARG A 128 12.91 15.97 9.16
C ARG A 128 13.62 15.25 10.31
N ALA A 129 13.23 14.02 10.62
CA ALA A 129 13.90 13.22 11.65
C ALA A 129 15.34 12.89 11.27
N ALA A 130 15.60 12.58 9.99
CA ALA A 130 16.95 12.35 9.48
C ALA A 130 17.84 13.59 9.59
N GLN A 131 17.36 14.75 9.17
CA GLN A 131 18.08 16.02 9.31
C GLN A 131 18.40 16.34 10.76
N ARG A 132 17.40 16.17 11.65
CA ARG A 132 17.57 16.41 13.08
C ARG A 132 18.60 15.47 13.70
N ALA A 133 18.61 14.18 13.33
CA ALA A 133 19.59 13.21 13.82
C ALA A 133 21.02 13.61 13.41
N LEU A 134 21.22 14.13 12.19
CA LEU A 134 22.50 14.63 11.72
C LEU A 134 22.95 15.88 12.49
N GLU A 135 22.05 16.84 12.68
CA GLU A 135 22.35 18.11 13.37
C GLU A 135 22.69 17.89 14.84
N GLU A 136 21.87 17.12 15.55
CA GLU A 136 22.03 16.86 16.98
C GLU A 136 23.07 15.76 17.28
N ARG A 137 23.44 14.96 16.28
CA ARG A 137 24.31 13.78 16.40
C ARG A 137 23.80 12.78 17.47
N GLN A 138 22.50 12.63 17.54
CA GLN A 138 21.82 11.76 18.50
C GLN A 138 20.66 11.01 17.80
N PRO A 139 20.33 9.81 18.29
CA PRO A 139 19.17 9.08 17.78
C PRO A 139 17.87 9.85 18.01
N VAL A 140 17.02 9.91 16.98
CA VAL A 140 15.69 10.52 17.03
C VAL A 140 14.63 9.42 17.04
N LYS A 141 13.85 9.33 18.12
CA LYS A 141 12.74 8.38 18.25
C LYS A 141 11.44 9.04 17.78
N LEU A 142 10.74 8.38 16.85
CA LEU A 142 9.45 8.81 16.39
C LEU A 142 8.31 8.23 17.24
N ALA A 143 7.09 8.72 17.02
CA ALA A 143 5.90 8.16 17.64
C ALA A 143 5.65 6.72 17.15
N PRO A 144 4.93 5.89 17.94
CA PRO A 144 4.46 4.59 17.47
C PRO A 144 3.64 4.73 16.18
N MET A 145 3.79 3.79 15.25
CA MET A 145 3.11 3.80 13.96
C MET A 145 2.98 2.39 13.38
N THR A 146 2.02 2.21 12.48
CA THR A 146 1.72 0.93 11.86
C THR A 146 2.89 0.38 11.02
N PRO A 147 2.92 -0.92 10.70
CA PRO A 147 3.97 -1.51 9.85
C PRO A 147 4.12 -0.82 8.49
N PHE A 148 2.99 -0.42 7.88
CA PHE A 148 2.99 0.33 6.62
C PHE A 148 3.65 1.70 6.80
N GLU A 149 3.26 2.45 7.82
CA GLU A 149 3.81 3.78 8.11
C GLU A 149 5.31 3.73 8.40
N ARG A 150 5.75 2.72 9.18
CA ARG A 150 7.19 2.52 9.43
C ARG A 150 7.97 2.29 8.15
N LYS A 151 7.41 1.53 7.20
CA LYS A 151 8.07 1.32 5.91
C LYS A 151 8.25 2.64 5.16
N VAL A 152 7.22 3.48 5.09
CA VAL A 152 7.30 4.79 4.41
C VAL A 152 8.39 5.67 5.05
N VAL A 153 8.46 5.69 6.39
CA VAL A 153 9.48 6.46 7.11
C VAL A 153 10.88 5.89 6.87
N HIS A 154 11.06 4.55 6.88
CA HIS A 154 12.34 3.93 6.56
C HIS A 154 12.81 4.28 5.14
N ASP A 155 11.91 4.24 4.16
CA ASP A 155 12.21 4.60 2.77
C ASP A 155 12.62 6.08 2.67
N ALA A 156 11.96 6.98 3.42
CA ALA A 156 12.31 8.40 3.46
C ALA A 156 13.67 8.68 4.13
N VAL A 157 14.00 7.97 5.21
CA VAL A 157 15.30 8.09 5.90
C VAL A 157 16.41 7.53 5.03
N ALA A 158 16.19 6.40 4.35
CA ALA A 158 17.19 5.79 3.48
C ALA A 158 17.61 6.68 2.29
N ALA A 159 16.81 7.68 1.94
CA ALA A 159 17.14 8.68 0.92
C ALA A 159 18.10 9.79 1.41
N VAL A 160 18.44 9.80 2.72
CA VAL A 160 19.34 10.80 3.33
C VAL A 160 20.64 10.13 3.72
N GLU A 161 21.77 10.65 3.24
CA GLU A 161 23.11 10.13 3.55
C GLU A 161 23.50 10.44 5.02
N GLY A 162 24.25 9.53 5.66
CA GLY A 162 24.79 9.70 7.02
C GLY A 162 23.81 9.37 8.13
N VAL A 163 22.69 8.73 7.82
CA VAL A 163 21.72 8.23 8.79
C VAL A 163 21.23 6.83 8.43
N THR A 164 20.89 6.07 9.45
CA THR A 164 20.20 4.79 9.33
C THR A 164 18.91 4.80 10.13
N SER A 165 18.04 3.81 9.93
CA SER A 165 16.81 3.70 10.70
C SER A 165 16.51 2.26 11.09
N GLU A 166 16.03 2.08 12.31
CA GLU A 166 15.61 0.79 12.84
C GLU A 166 14.23 0.88 13.48
N SER A 167 13.53 -0.25 13.58
CA SER A 167 12.24 -0.33 14.29
C SER A 167 12.42 -0.93 15.66
N GLU A 168 12.11 -0.15 16.72
CA GLU A 168 12.21 -0.52 18.12
C GLU A 168 10.82 -0.76 18.73
N GLY A 169 10.74 -1.69 19.70
CA GLY A 169 9.52 -1.96 20.46
C GLY A 169 8.65 -3.09 19.89
N VAL A 170 7.51 -3.29 20.52
CA VAL A 170 6.51 -4.31 20.20
C VAL A 170 5.18 -3.62 19.89
N GLU A 171 4.41 -4.18 18.96
CA GLU A 171 3.07 -3.64 18.64
C GLU A 171 2.18 -3.59 19.87
N PRO A 172 1.37 -2.54 20.08
CA PRO A 172 1.15 -1.40 19.17
C PRO A 172 2.14 -0.23 19.36
N GLU A 173 3.08 -0.32 20.30
CA GLU A 173 4.01 0.76 20.65
C GLU A 173 5.30 0.77 19.81
N ARG A 174 5.34 0.00 18.73
CA ARG A 174 6.50 -0.11 17.85
C ARG A 174 6.70 1.15 17.01
N ARG A 175 7.93 1.66 16.97
CA ARG A 175 8.29 2.94 16.38
C ARG A 175 9.57 2.87 15.55
N VAL A 176 9.80 3.87 14.72
CA VAL A 176 11.07 4.06 14.02
C VAL A 176 12.00 4.91 14.87
N VAL A 177 13.26 4.53 14.92
CA VAL A 177 14.37 5.28 15.49
C VAL A 177 15.35 5.58 14.37
N VAL A 178 15.66 6.86 14.17
CA VAL A 178 16.64 7.33 13.19
C VAL A 178 17.95 7.54 13.91
N VAL A 179 19.03 6.93 13.43
CA VAL A 179 20.36 6.91 14.06
C VAL A 179 21.37 7.55 13.11
N PRO A 180 22.13 8.58 13.55
CA PRO A 180 23.25 9.12 12.78
C PRO A 180 24.39 8.09 12.72
N GLU A 181 25.10 8.02 11.59
CA GLU A 181 26.28 7.18 11.37
C GLU A 181 27.53 7.73 12.04
#